data_dfdf9bd792a6e7b320ea6e7d9ecc3b2e
#
_entry.id   dfdf9bd792a6e7b320ea6e7d9ecc3b2e
#
_cell.length_a   1.000
_cell.length_b   1.000
_cell.length_c   1.000
_cell.angle_alpha   90.00
_cell.angle_beta   90.00
_cell.angle_gamma   90.00
#
_symmetry.space_group_name_H-M   'P 1'
#
loop_
_entity.id
_entity.type
_entity.pdbx_description
1 polymer ?
#
loop_
_entity_poly.entity_id
_entity_poly.type
_entity_poly.pdbx_seq_one_letter_code
_entity_poly.pdbx_strand_id
1 'polypeptide(L)'
;MDRENANGGEAQIDRNLAMEAVRVTEAAAIAANRLMGGGDEKAADQAAFKAMFKALQNIDMAGTVSIGENEGNGGTKLLPGDSVGTGEGVNVEVAMVPLEGKSILARGGPNALSLLAMAEAGGFLKFPDIYFEKIAVGAGHPKSIVDLDYSTETNLKNLAESNGCCVNELVVCLLDRPRNAELITNIREVGARIRLILDGDVSGIIQVAKPDSGVDIYMGIGGAQEGVLAAAALRGMGGQMQGRLVVRNAEEESKAIELGFNDLNRKFVCEEMAYGNITFAATGVTYGPLLEGVHISNELAITHSLVVRSQTKTMRYIKGYHPLK
;
A
#
# COMPACT_ATOMS: atom_id res chain seq x y z
N MET A 1 44.21 -16.21 -18.94
CA MET A 1 44.85 -15.27 -18.02
C MET A 1 43.83 -14.19 -17.72
N ASP A 2 43.32 -14.25 -16.55
CA ASP A 2 42.66 -13.27 -15.68
C ASP A 2 41.61 -12.37 -16.31
N ARG A 3 40.36 -12.85 -16.29
CA ARG A 3 39.16 -12.04 -16.23
C ARG A 3 38.85 -11.80 -14.76
N GLU A 4 39.40 -10.76 -14.19
CA GLU A 4 39.00 -10.26 -12.87
C GLU A 4 37.52 -9.85 -12.87
N ASN A 5 36.78 -10.50 -11.98
CA ASN A 5 35.44 -10.20 -11.62
C ASN A 5 35.36 -8.80 -10.97
N ALA A 6 34.90 -7.81 -11.71
CA ALA A 6 34.40 -6.56 -11.18
C ALA A 6 32.87 -6.66 -11.05
N ASN A 7 32.39 -7.55 -10.20
CA ASN A 7 31.04 -7.46 -9.67
C ASN A 7 31.10 -6.61 -8.39
N GLY A 8 30.98 -5.31 -8.54
CA GLY A 8 30.56 -4.42 -7.46
C GLY A 8 29.19 -4.90 -7.01
N GLY A 9 29.13 -5.51 -5.82
CA GLY A 9 27.89 -6.05 -5.29
C GLY A 9 26.87 -4.94 -5.03
N GLU A 10 25.95 -4.76 -5.95
CA GLU A 10 24.65 -4.20 -5.60
C GLU A 10 24.05 -5.14 -4.55
N ALA A 11 23.82 -4.64 -3.34
CA ALA A 11 23.22 -5.38 -2.25
C ALA A 11 21.82 -5.83 -2.70
N GLN A 12 21.71 -7.03 -3.23
CA GLN A 12 20.40 -7.61 -3.55
C GLN A 12 19.66 -7.80 -2.23
N ILE A 13 18.49 -7.17 -2.12
CA ILE A 13 17.54 -7.53 -1.07
C ILE A 13 17.32 -9.04 -1.15
N ASP A 14 17.66 -9.73 -0.07
CA ASP A 14 17.65 -11.18 -0.02
C ASP A 14 16.26 -11.72 -0.40
N ARG A 15 16.23 -12.79 -1.20
CA ARG A 15 14.98 -13.49 -1.56
C ARG A 15 14.19 -13.94 -0.33
N ASN A 16 14.86 -14.22 0.78
CA ASN A 16 14.25 -14.66 2.02
C ASN A 16 13.43 -13.54 2.67
N LEU A 17 13.80 -12.26 2.53
CA LEU A 17 13.03 -11.13 3.05
C LEU A 17 11.60 -11.06 2.51
N ALA A 18 11.33 -11.61 1.33
CA ALA A 18 9.96 -11.67 0.82
C ALA A 18 9.04 -12.54 1.69
N MET A 19 9.55 -13.66 2.22
CA MET A 19 8.79 -14.51 3.13
C MET A 19 8.75 -13.93 4.55
N GLU A 20 9.81 -13.24 4.98
CA GLU A 20 9.82 -12.53 6.25
C GLU A 20 8.78 -11.40 6.25
N ALA A 21 8.68 -10.62 5.17
CA ALA A 21 7.64 -9.60 5.01
C ALA A 21 6.22 -10.19 5.13
N VAL A 22 5.98 -11.38 4.55
CA VAL A 22 4.70 -12.09 4.70
C VAL A 22 4.44 -12.48 6.16
N ARG A 23 5.42 -13.07 6.85
CA ARG A 23 5.29 -13.46 8.26
C ARG A 23 4.96 -12.28 9.17
N VAL A 24 5.54 -11.12 8.88
CA VAL A 24 5.27 -9.88 9.63
C VAL A 24 3.82 -9.43 9.44
N THR A 25 3.33 -9.37 8.20
CA THR A 25 1.95 -8.97 7.92
C THR A 25 0.94 -10.01 8.41
N GLU A 26 1.25 -11.30 8.37
CA GLU A 26 0.43 -12.37 8.94
C GLU A 26 0.29 -12.25 10.47
N ALA A 27 1.40 -11.97 11.18
CA ALA A 27 1.36 -11.78 12.63
C ALA A 27 0.43 -10.63 13.03
N ALA A 28 0.54 -9.48 12.33
CA ALA A 28 -0.32 -8.33 12.56
C ALA A 28 -1.78 -8.62 12.21
N ALA A 29 -2.04 -9.27 11.08
CA ALA A 29 -3.37 -9.61 10.61
C ALA A 29 -4.10 -10.56 11.59
N ILE A 30 -3.41 -11.59 12.09
CA ILE A 30 -3.97 -12.54 13.08
C ILE A 30 -4.30 -11.82 14.37
N ALA A 31 -3.41 -10.94 14.85
CA ALA A 31 -3.62 -10.20 16.09
C ALA A 31 -4.81 -9.24 15.99
N ALA A 32 -4.92 -8.49 14.89
CA ALA A 32 -6.00 -7.55 14.65
C ALA A 32 -7.35 -8.26 14.46
N ASN A 33 -7.39 -9.36 13.68
CA ASN A 33 -8.63 -10.08 13.36
C ASN A 33 -9.38 -10.57 14.60
N ARG A 34 -8.66 -10.90 15.68
CA ARG A 34 -9.28 -11.31 16.97
C ARG A 34 -10.18 -10.22 17.58
N LEU A 35 -10.03 -8.98 17.15
CA LEU A 35 -10.80 -7.82 17.62
C LEU A 35 -11.85 -7.35 16.59
N MET A 36 -12.03 -8.13 15.51
CA MET A 36 -13.00 -7.81 14.46
C MET A 36 -14.41 -7.71 15.04
N GLY A 37 -15.11 -6.62 14.72
CA GLY A 37 -16.48 -6.38 15.17
C GLY A 37 -16.59 -5.96 16.65
N GLY A 38 -15.47 -5.76 17.33
CA GLY A 38 -15.44 -5.37 18.75
C GLY A 38 -15.73 -3.90 19.04
N GLY A 39 -15.83 -3.06 17.99
CA GLY A 39 -16.14 -1.62 18.13
C GLY A 39 -14.98 -0.76 18.60
N ASP A 40 -13.80 -1.34 18.89
CA ASP A 40 -12.63 -0.62 19.40
C ASP A 40 -11.51 -0.57 18.35
N GLU A 41 -11.50 0.52 17.58
CA GLU A 41 -10.49 0.78 16.55
C GLU A 41 -9.07 0.86 17.13
N LYS A 42 -8.94 1.47 18.30
CA LYS A 42 -7.65 1.69 18.96
C LYS A 42 -7.05 0.39 19.48
N ALA A 43 -7.86 -0.46 20.11
CA ALA A 43 -7.39 -1.76 20.56
C ALA A 43 -6.94 -2.66 19.39
N ALA A 44 -7.69 -2.63 18.28
CA ALA A 44 -7.36 -3.39 17.08
C ALA A 44 -6.04 -2.92 16.44
N ASP A 45 -5.86 -1.61 16.33
CA ASP A 45 -4.65 -0.99 15.82
C ASP A 45 -3.42 -1.33 16.69
N GLN A 46 -3.54 -1.19 18.01
CA GLN A 46 -2.50 -1.56 18.94
C GLN A 46 -2.11 -3.03 18.89
N ALA A 47 -3.09 -3.93 18.70
CA ALA A 47 -2.83 -5.36 18.59
C ALA A 47 -2.02 -5.67 17.32
N ALA A 48 -2.41 -5.10 16.18
CA ALA A 48 -1.68 -5.22 14.92
C ALA A 48 -0.26 -4.67 15.05
N PHE A 49 -0.13 -3.46 15.58
CA PHE A 49 1.15 -2.78 15.78
C PHE A 49 2.13 -3.61 16.61
N LYS A 50 1.70 -4.07 17.80
CA LYS A 50 2.54 -4.88 18.70
C LYS A 50 3.00 -6.17 18.05
N ALA A 51 2.11 -6.84 17.33
CA ALA A 51 2.44 -8.08 16.65
C ALA A 51 3.43 -7.85 15.48
N MET A 52 3.22 -6.80 14.69
CA MET A 52 4.13 -6.39 13.61
C MET A 52 5.51 -6.01 14.17
N PHE A 53 5.56 -5.16 15.17
CA PHE A 53 6.81 -4.76 15.83
C PHE A 53 7.61 -5.97 16.32
N LYS A 54 6.97 -6.87 17.06
CA LYS A 54 7.61 -8.08 17.58
C LYS A 54 8.16 -8.98 16.46
N ALA A 55 7.41 -9.12 15.36
CA ALA A 55 7.83 -9.92 14.22
C ALA A 55 9.04 -9.29 13.51
N LEU A 56 9.00 -7.96 13.30
CA LEU A 56 10.11 -7.23 12.66
C LEU A 56 11.43 -7.35 13.42
N GLN A 57 11.40 -7.29 14.76
CA GLN A 57 12.62 -7.36 15.59
C GLN A 57 13.40 -8.68 15.47
N ASN A 58 12.77 -9.73 14.94
CA ASN A 58 13.39 -11.05 14.80
C ASN A 58 13.95 -11.34 13.39
N ILE A 59 13.90 -10.37 12.49
CA ILE A 59 14.41 -10.54 11.11
C ILE A 59 15.89 -10.14 11.07
N ASP A 60 16.72 -10.97 10.44
CA ASP A 60 18.13 -10.68 10.20
C ASP A 60 18.28 -9.63 9.08
N MET A 61 18.09 -8.37 9.50
CA MET A 61 18.24 -7.17 8.67
C MET A 61 18.65 -5.98 9.53
N ALA A 62 19.34 -5.02 8.94
CA ALA A 62 19.56 -3.68 9.47
C ALA A 62 18.49 -2.76 8.84
N GLY A 63 17.29 -2.78 9.40
CA GLY A 63 16.14 -2.04 8.90
C GLY A 63 16.03 -0.65 9.47
N THR A 64 15.62 0.33 8.67
CA THR A 64 15.26 1.69 9.09
C THR A 64 13.83 1.99 8.63
N VAL A 65 13.00 2.47 9.55
CA VAL A 65 11.62 2.86 9.23
C VAL A 65 11.61 4.12 8.37
N SER A 66 10.96 4.08 7.23
CA SER A 66 10.69 5.23 6.35
C SER A 66 9.27 5.75 6.51
N ILE A 67 8.30 4.83 6.57
CA ILE A 67 6.89 5.09 6.81
C ILE A 67 6.45 4.14 7.91
N GLY A 68 5.84 4.68 8.96
CA GLY A 68 5.41 3.89 10.09
C GLY A 68 4.48 4.65 11.02
N GLU A 69 4.10 4.01 12.10
CA GLU A 69 3.14 4.53 13.06
C GLU A 69 3.68 4.42 14.50
N ASN A 70 2.98 5.01 15.46
CA ASN A 70 3.24 4.83 16.87
C ASN A 70 2.06 4.15 17.57
N GLU A 71 2.35 3.45 18.67
CA GLU A 71 1.32 2.79 19.49
C GLU A 71 0.35 3.80 20.15
N GLY A 72 0.65 5.09 20.12
CA GLY A 72 -0.04 6.14 20.86
C GLY A 72 0.34 6.18 22.34
N ASN A 73 0.00 7.28 23.03
CA ASN A 73 0.13 7.47 24.49
C ASN A 73 1.45 7.00 25.14
N GLY A 74 2.59 7.21 24.49
CA GLY A 74 3.92 6.92 25.07
C GLY A 74 4.39 5.46 24.97
N GLY A 75 3.70 4.62 24.21
CA GLY A 75 4.11 3.25 23.90
C GLY A 75 5.27 3.16 22.88
N THR A 76 5.52 1.95 22.41
CA THR A 76 6.52 1.65 21.39
C THR A 76 6.26 2.47 20.11
N LYS A 77 7.32 2.87 19.44
CA LYS A 77 7.26 3.67 18.20
C LYS A 77 7.92 2.92 17.06
N LEU A 78 7.38 3.09 15.88
CA LEU A 78 7.98 2.74 14.60
C LEU A 78 7.85 3.97 13.70
N LEU A 79 8.56 5.03 14.09
CA LEU A 79 8.56 6.31 13.41
C LEU A 79 9.70 6.37 12.37
N PRO A 80 9.60 7.25 11.38
CA PRO A 80 10.70 7.45 10.44
C PRO A 80 12.03 7.71 11.16
N GLY A 81 13.04 6.89 10.82
CA GLY A 81 14.36 6.88 11.44
C GLY A 81 14.58 5.82 12.53
N ASP A 82 13.52 5.18 13.04
CA ASP A 82 13.68 4.10 14.03
C ASP A 82 14.28 2.85 13.37
N SER A 83 15.08 2.10 14.15
CA SER A 83 15.70 0.86 13.70
C SER A 83 14.80 -0.34 13.96
N VAL A 84 14.79 -1.29 13.03
CA VAL A 84 14.06 -2.57 13.10
C VAL A 84 14.94 -3.71 12.60
N GLY A 85 14.64 -4.93 13.03
CA GLY A 85 15.45 -6.11 12.77
C GLY A 85 16.51 -6.34 13.83
N THR A 86 17.36 -7.35 13.63
CA THR A 86 18.45 -7.70 14.54
C THR A 86 19.62 -6.70 14.48
N GLY A 87 19.66 -5.84 13.46
CA GLY A 87 20.77 -4.95 13.14
C GLY A 87 21.87 -5.63 12.33
N GLU A 88 21.73 -6.91 12.02
CA GLU A 88 22.63 -7.69 11.18
C GLU A 88 21.99 -7.97 9.81
N GLY A 89 22.80 -8.31 8.81
CA GLY A 89 22.31 -8.63 7.48
C GLY A 89 22.24 -7.43 6.53
N VAL A 90 21.25 -7.41 5.63
CA VAL A 90 21.14 -6.39 4.60
C VAL A 90 20.51 -5.09 5.16
N ASN A 91 20.99 -3.95 4.65
CA ASN A 91 20.39 -2.66 4.95
C ASN A 91 19.13 -2.46 4.12
N VAL A 92 18.01 -2.19 4.77
CA VAL A 92 16.73 -1.95 4.11
C VAL A 92 15.98 -0.79 4.73
N GLU A 93 15.22 -0.07 3.91
CA GLU A 93 14.15 0.81 4.39
C GLU A 93 12.84 0.04 4.48
N VAL A 94 12.04 0.36 5.49
CA VAL A 94 10.76 -0.29 5.75
C VAL A 94 9.65 0.74 5.77
N ALA A 95 8.61 0.49 4.99
CA ALA A 95 7.36 1.24 5.01
C ALA A 95 6.24 0.30 5.43
N MET A 96 5.41 0.70 6.41
CA MET A 96 4.41 -0.19 6.97
C MET A 96 3.13 0.52 7.41
N VAL A 97 2.03 -0.21 7.31
CA VAL A 97 0.75 0.09 7.96
C VAL A 97 0.27 -1.20 8.63
N PRO A 98 0.42 -1.33 9.96
CA PRO A 98 0.05 -2.54 10.69
C PRO A 98 -1.41 -2.92 10.50
N LEU A 99 -2.31 -1.93 10.43
CA LEU A 99 -3.72 -2.11 10.17
C LEU A 99 -4.28 -0.98 9.29
N GLU A 100 -4.44 -1.23 8.01
CA GLU A 100 -5.24 -0.40 7.12
C GLU A 100 -6.72 -0.78 7.27
N GLY A 101 -7.60 0.22 7.42
CA GLY A 101 -9.03 -0.02 7.61
C GLY A 101 -9.42 -0.28 9.07
N LYS A 102 -8.87 0.48 10.03
CA LYS A 102 -9.17 0.38 11.47
C LYS A 102 -10.67 0.46 11.75
N SER A 103 -11.36 1.43 11.15
CA SER A 103 -12.82 1.61 11.30
C SER A 103 -13.62 0.47 10.67
N ILE A 104 -13.13 -0.10 9.58
CA ILE A 104 -13.71 -1.27 8.93
C ILE A 104 -13.63 -2.48 9.86
N LEU A 105 -12.45 -2.78 10.39
CA LEU A 105 -12.25 -3.91 11.29
C LEU A 105 -13.12 -3.81 12.54
N ALA A 106 -13.15 -2.63 13.18
CA ALA A 106 -13.93 -2.42 14.39
C ALA A 106 -15.43 -2.68 14.18
N ARG A 107 -15.94 -2.44 12.97
CA ARG A 107 -17.33 -2.71 12.58
C ARG A 107 -17.56 -4.10 11.99
N GLY A 108 -16.52 -4.92 11.84
CA GLY A 108 -16.61 -6.22 11.18
C GLY A 108 -16.83 -6.13 9.67
N GLY A 109 -16.47 -5.01 9.05
CA GLY A 109 -16.59 -4.79 7.62
C GLY A 109 -15.46 -5.42 6.81
N PRO A 110 -15.60 -5.46 5.46
CA PRO A 110 -14.64 -6.10 4.57
C PRO A 110 -13.46 -5.19 4.22
N ASN A 111 -12.33 -5.80 3.80
CA ASN A 111 -11.20 -5.13 3.14
C ASN A 111 -10.19 -4.43 4.05
N ALA A 112 -10.11 -4.83 5.33
CA ALA A 112 -9.00 -4.44 6.19
C ALA A 112 -7.75 -5.28 5.88
N LEU A 113 -6.57 -4.64 5.81
CA LEU A 113 -5.29 -5.26 5.47
C LEU A 113 -4.20 -4.93 6.49
N SER A 114 -3.17 -5.78 6.54
CA SER A 114 -1.86 -5.45 7.12
C SER A 114 -0.84 -5.34 5.99
N LEU A 115 -0.04 -4.27 5.97
CA LEU A 115 0.82 -3.90 4.85
C LEU A 115 2.26 -3.68 5.29
N LEU A 116 3.21 -4.16 4.48
CA LEU A 116 4.65 -3.95 4.66
C LEU A 116 5.34 -3.85 3.29
N ALA A 117 6.20 -2.87 3.13
CA ALA A 117 7.13 -2.79 2.01
C ALA A 117 8.56 -2.66 2.51
N MET A 118 9.50 -3.29 1.83
CA MET A 118 10.93 -3.21 2.07
C MET A 118 11.62 -2.79 0.77
N ALA A 119 12.57 -1.86 0.86
CA ALA A 119 13.37 -1.36 -0.24
C ALA A 119 14.83 -1.17 0.18
N GLU A 120 15.70 -0.95 -0.79
CA GLU A 120 17.06 -0.46 -0.53
C GLU A 120 17.01 0.94 0.10
N ALA A 121 18.11 1.38 0.74
CA ALA A 121 18.19 2.71 1.36
C ALA A 121 17.87 3.83 0.35
N GLY A 122 16.98 4.76 0.74
CA GLY A 122 16.46 5.80 -0.15
C GLY A 122 15.34 5.32 -1.08
N GLY A 123 14.81 4.10 -0.87
CA GLY A 123 13.81 3.49 -1.73
C GLY A 123 12.39 4.05 -1.58
N PHE A 124 12.08 4.77 -0.51
CA PHE A 124 10.75 5.35 -0.30
C PHE A 124 10.81 6.87 -0.18
N LEU A 125 9.98 7.54 -0.96
CA LEU A 125 9.80 8.98 -0.85
C LEU A 125 9.00 9.32 0.41
N LYS A 126 9.56 10.20 1.25
CA LYS A 126 9.01 10.52 2.58
C LYS A 126 8.09 11.74 2.48
N PHE A 127 6.83 11.50 2.19
CA PHE A 127 5.81 12.55 2.19
C PHE A 127 5.42 12.94 3.63
N PRO A 128 5.02 14.22 3.83
CA PRO A 128 4.34 14.61 5.06
C PRO A 128 3.01 13.85 5.19
N ASP A 129 2.52 13.73 6.42
CA ASP A 129 1.21 13.13 6.70
C ASP A 129 0.09 14.13 6.34
N ILE A 130 -0.19 14.24 5.05
CA ILE A 130 -1.25 15.06 4.45
C ILE A 130 -1.98 14.29 3.36
N TYR A 131 -3.01 14.88 2.78
CA TYR A 131 -3.72 14.27 1.68
C TYR A 131 -2.94 14.27 0.36
N PHE A 132 -3.29 13.30 -0.47
CA PHE A 132 -2.66 13.02 -1.74
C PHE A 132 -3.74 12.66 -2.77
N GLU A 133 -3.81 13.40 -3.85
CA GLU A 133 -4.63 13.07 -5.01
C GLU A 133 -3.95 11.94 -5.79
N LYS A 134 -4.70 10.95 -6.20
CA LYS A 134 -4.18 9.73 -6.82
C LYS A 134 -5.01 9.32 -8.02
N ILE A 135 -4.32 8.85 -9.07
CA ILE A 135 -4.91 8.15 -10.19
C ILE A 135 -4.04 6.93 -10.51
N ALA A 136 -4.65 5.76 -10.65
CA ALA A 136 -3.92 4.52 -10.93
C ALA A 136 -4.66 3.61 -11.88
N VAL A 137 -3.90 2.91 -12.75
CA VAL A 137 -4.41 1.93 -13.71
C VAL A 137 -3.52 0.68 -13.69
N GLY A 138 -4.02 -0.42 -14.21
CA GLY A 138 -3.32 -1.70 -14.34
C GLY A 138 -2.16 -1.65 -15.33
N ALA A 139 -1.58 -2.83 -15.55
CA ALA A 139 -0.49 -3.03 -16.52
C ALA A 139 -1.00 -3.00 -17.98
N GLY A 140 -0.08 -2.75 -18.90
CA GLY A 140 -0.36 -2.88 -20.34
C GLY A 140 -0.78 -1.59 -21.05
N HIS A 141 -0.99 -0.51 -20.31
CA HIS A 141 -1.34 0.79 -20.88
C HIS A 141 -0.13 1.67 -21.19
N PRO A 142 -0.21 2.60 -22.16
CA PRO A 142 0.78 3.66 -22.37
C PRO A 142 0.96 4.51 -21.10
N LYS A 143 2.16 5.04 -20.87
CA LYS A 143 2.45 5.83 -19.66
C LYS A 143 1.61 7.11 -19.49
N SER A 144 1.05 7.63 -20.57
CA SER A 144 0.22 8.84 -20.60
C SER A 144 -1.27 8.56 -20.74
N ILE A 145 -1.71 7.32 -20.49
CA ILE A 145 -3.11 6.94 -20.68
C ILE A 145 -4.04 7.72 -19.77
N VAL A 146 -3.60 7.98 -18.55
CA VAL A 146 -4.29 8.80 -17.55
C VAL A 146 -3.35 9.84 -16.97
N ASP A 147 -3.90 10.98 -16.56
CA ASP A 147 -3.13 12.06 -15.95
C ASP A 147 -3.99 12.86 -14.97
N LEU A 148 -3.42 13.29 -13.84
CA LEU A 148 -4.12 14.09 -12.83
C LEU A 148 -4.58 15.47 -13.35
N ASP A 149 -3.97 15.97 -14.42
CA ASP A 149 -4.35 17.25 -15.04
C ASP A 149 -5.42 17.08 -16.12
N TYR A 150 -5.78 15.85 -16.49
CA TYR A 150 -6.89 15.60 -17.41
C TYR A 150 -8.22 15.66 -16.67
N SER A 151 -9.27 16.05 -17.38
CA SER A 151 -10.62 15.94 -16.84
C SER A 151 -10.98 14.47 -16.57
N THR A 152 -11.92 14.24 -15.65
CA THR A 152 -12.48 12.90 -15.39
C THR A 152 -12.95 12.22 -16.70
N GLU A 153 -13.62 13.00 -17.56
CA GLU A 153 -14.10 12.51 -18.85
C GLU A 153 -12.95 12.06 -19.76
N THR A 154 -11.87 12.85 -19.85
CA THR A 154 -10.71 12.53 -20.69
C THR A 154 -10.01 11.26 -20.19
N ASN A 155 -9.77 11.15 -18.89
CA ASN A 155 -9.15 9.96 -18.29
C ASN A 155 -9.96 8.69 -18.59
N LEU A 156 -11.27 8.75 -18.40
CA LEU A 156 -12.14 7.58 -18.59
C LEU A 156 -12.29 7.21 -20.08
N LYS A 157 -12.37 8.20 -20.98
CA LYS A 157 -12.40 7.94 -22.43
C LYS A 157 -11.12 7.31 -22.96
N ASN A 158 -9.97 7.84 -22.56
CA ASN A 158 -8.67 7.28 -22.94
C ASN A 158 -8.54 5.83 -22.48
N LEU A 159 -8.93 5.55 -21.22
CA LEU A 159 -8.85 4.20 -20.67
C LEU A 159 -9.82 3.24 -21.39
N ALA A 160 -11.06 3.67 -21.65
CA ALA A 160 -12.05 2.88 -22.38
C ALA A 160 -11.57 2.53 -23.80
N GLU A 161 -11.00 3.50 -24.51
CA GLU A 161 -10.40 3.29 -25.82
C GLU A 161 -9.25 2.27 -25.78
N SER A 162 -8.35 2.42 -24.79
CA SER A 162 -7.24 1.49 -24.60
C SER A 162 -7.69 0.06 -24.26
N ASN A 163 -8.80 -0.08 -23.53
CA ASN A 163 -9.41 -1.37 -23.19
C ASN A 163 -10.29 -1.93 -24.32
N GLY A 164 -10.58 -1.15 -25.36
CA GLY A 164 -11.50 -1.56 -26.43
C GLY A 164 -12.95 -1.72 -25.96
N CYS A 165 -13.38 -0.94 -24.96
CA CYS A 165 -14.71 -1.00 -24.37
C CYS A 165 -15.38 0.38 -24.30
N CYS A 166 -16.64 0.44 -23.88
CA CYS A 166 -17.34 1.69 -23.61
C CYS A 166 -17.07 2.19 -22.19
N VAL A 167 -17.18 3.52 -21.97
CA VAL A 167 -16.97 4.13 -20.64
C VAL A 167 -17.90 3.54 -19.57
N ASN A 168 -19.13 3.20 -19.91
CA ASN A 168 -20.11 2.60 -18.99
C ASN A 168 -19.79 1.14 -18.59
N GLU A 169 -18.77 0.54 -19.19
CA GLU A 169 -18.24 -0.77 -18.80
C GLU A 169 -17.09 -0.65 -17.79
N LEU A 170 -16.46 0.53 -17.71
CA LEU A 170 -15.39 0.78 -16.73
C LEU A 170 -15.92 0.84 -15.29
N VAL A 171 -15.11 0.37 -14.35
CA VAL A 171 -15.35 0.47 -12.93
C VAL A 171 -14.25 1.32 -12.27
N VAL A 172 -14.65 2.46 -11.75
CA VAL A 172 -13.79 3.39 -10.99
C VAL A 172 -13.89 3.04 -9.51
N CYS A 173 -12.76 2.73 -8.87
CA CYS A 173 -12.68 2.56 -7.42
C CYS A 173 -12.24 3.86 -6.75
N LEU A 174 -12.90 4.27 -5.67
CA LEU A 174 -12.51 5.41 -4.86
C LEU A 174 -13.10 5.35 -3.46
N LEU A 175 -12.50 6.15 -2.55
CA LEU A 175 -12.97 6.32 -1.18
C LEU A 175 -14.30 7.09 -1.14
N ASP A 176 -15.29 6.56 -0.42
CA ASP A 176 -16.53 7.26 -0.06
C ASP A 176 -16.25 8.26 1.07
N ARG A 177 -15.78 9.43 0.68
CA ARG A 177 -15.45 10.53 1.59
C ARG A 177 -15.94 11.86 1.01
N PRO A 178 -16.36 12.83 1.86
CA PRO A 178 -16.83 14.12 1.38
C PRO A 178 -15.88 14.84 0.42
N ARG A 179 -14.56 14.68 0.62
CA ARG A 179 -13.53 15.25 -0.24
C ARG A 179 -13.52 14.71 -1.68
N ASN A 180 -14.16 13.58 -1.92
CA ASN A 180 -14.31 12.95 -3.24
C ASN A 180 -15.72 13.14 -3.84
N ALA A 181 -16.63 13.89 -3.20
CA ALA A 181 -18.03 13.99 -3.62
C ALA A 181 -18.19 14.57 -5.04
N GLU A 182 -17.42 15.59 -5.38
CA GLU A 182 -17.41 16.19 -6.72
C GLU A 182 -16.90 15.17 -7.77
N LEU A 183 -15.81 14.49 -7.48
CA LEU A 183 -15.28 13.46 -8.36
C LEU A 183 -16.28 12.32 -8.59
N ILE A 184 -16.98 11.88 -7.53
CA ILE A 184 -18.05 10.88 -7.63
C ILE A 184 -19.15 11.33 -8.59
N THR A 185 -19.55 12.60 -8.49
CA THR A 185 -20.57 13.20 -9.38
C THR A 185 -20.08 13.21 -10.82
N ASN A 186 -18.86 13.70 -11.06
CA ASN A 186 -18.27 13.76 -12.41
C ASN A 186 -18.15 12.38 -13.06
N ILE A 187 -17.73 11.35 -12.30
CA ILE A 187 -17.64 9.98 -12.83
C ILE A 187 -19.01 9.46 -13.25
N ARG A 188 -20.07 9.73 -12.46
CA ARG A 188 -21.44 9.32 -12.79
C ARG A 188 -21.99 10.04 -14.02
N GLU A 189 -21.70 11.34 -14.15
CA GLU A 189 -22.11 12.14 -15.33
C GLU A 189 -21.45 11.64 -16.62
N VAL A 190 -20.19 11.20 -16.55
CA VAL A 190 -19.48 10.58 -17.69
C VAL A 190 -20.04 9.18 -18.01
N GLY A 191 -20.72 8.54 -17.08
CA GLY A 191 -21.43 7.28 -17.24
C GLY A 191 -20.65 6.03 -16.81
N ALA A 192 -19.51 6.15 -16.18
CA ALA A 192 -18.77 5.00 -15.65
C ALA A 192 -19.40 4.43 -14.37
N ARG A 193 -19.16 3.16 -14.10
CA ARG A 193 -19.59 2.50 -12.87
C ARG A 193 -18.62 2.83 -11.72
N ILE A 194 -19.13 2.86 -10.49
CA ILE A 194 -18.35 3.21 -9.33
C ILE A 194 -18.37 2.06 -8.33
N ARG A 195 -17.18 1.77 -7.76
CA ARG A 195 -17.00 0.96 -6.55
C ARG A 195 -16.54 1.88 -5.42
N LEU A 196 -17.46 2.27 -4.54
CA LEU A 196 -17.14 3.03 -3.34
C LEU A 196 -16.58 2.11 -2.26
N ILE A 197 -15.45 2.52 -1.65
CA ILE A 197 -14.86 1.86 -0.49
C ILE A 197 -14.87 2.81 0.70
N LEU A 198 -15.15 2.29 1.88
CA LEU A 198 -15.24 3.11 3.10
C LEU A 198 -13.86 3.48 3.65
N ASP A 199 -12.85 2.64 3.41
CA ASP A 199 -11.47 2.79 3.88
C ASP A 199 -10.58 1.86 3.05
N GLY A 200 -9.23 1.94 3.22
CA GLY A 200 -8.31 1.02 2.56
C GLY A 200 -8.02 1.40 1.11
N ASP A 201 -7.53 2.62 0.89
CA ASP A 201 -7.22 3.07 -0.47
C ASP A 201 -6.04 2.33 -1.10
N VAL A 202 -5.08 1.83 -0.32
CA VAL A 202 -4.03 0.94 -0.84
C VAL A 202 -4.64 -0.30 -1.49
N SER A 203 -5.60 -0.95 -0.80
CA SER A 203 -6.33 -2.08 -1.37
C SER A 203 -7.06 -1.70 -2.66
N GLY A 204 -7.74 -0.54 -2.68
CA GLY A 204 -8.43 -0.03 -3.86
C GLY A 204 -7.49 0.19 -5.05
N ILE A 205 -6.33 0.77 -4.79
CA ILE A 205 -5.31 1.03 -5.81
C ILE A 205 -4.71 -0.28 -6.35
N ILE A 206 -4.35 -1.22 -5.49
CA ILE A 206 -3.73 -2.48 -5.93
C ILE A 206 -4.69 -3.31 -6.80
N GLN A 207 -6.00 -3.21 -6.56
CA GLN A 207 -7.01 -3.92 -7.33
C GLN A 207 -6.95 -3.60 -8.84
N VAL A 208 -6.51 -2.39 -9.26
CA VAL A 208 -6.39 -2.06 -10.69
C VAL A 208 -5.39 -2.94 -11.44
N ALA A 209 -4.40 -3.47 -10.73
CA ALA A 209 -3.36 -4.33 -11.30
C ALA A 209 -3.59 -5.82 -11.03
N LYS A 210 -4.68 -6.19 -10.33
CA LYS A 210 -5.07 -7.59 -10.12
C LYS A 210 -6.00 -8.03 -11.24
N PRO A 211 -5.63 -9.06 -12.03
CA PRO A 211 -6.58 -9.69 -12.96
C PRO A 211 -7.86 -10.11 -12.21
N ASP A 212 -9.00 -9.98 -12.84
CA ASP A 212 -10.30 -10.38 -12.29
C ASP A 212 -10.78 -9.60 -11.05
N SER A 213 -10.18 -8.46 -10.73
CA SER A 213 -10.64 -7.60 -9.64
C SER A 213 -11.98 -6.93 -9.94
N GLY A 214 -12.24 -6.70 -11.22
CA GLY A 214 -13.36 -5.91 -11.72
C GLY A 214 -13.22 -4.42 -11.36
N VAL A 215 -12.00 -3.92 -11.22
CA VAL A 215 -11.65 -2.48 -11.08
C VAL A 215 -10.69 -2.13 -12.19
N ASP A 216 -11.02 -1.10 -12.98
CA ASP A 216 -10.23 -0.67 -14.12
C ASP A 216 -9.31 0.51 -13.77
N ILE A 217 -9.77 1.39 -12.88
CA ILE A 217 -9.06 2.61 -12.49
C ILE A 217 -9.37 2.96 -11.03
N TYR A 218 -8.37 3.45 -10.31
CA TYR A 218 -8.54 4.14 -9.04
C TYR A 218 -8.37 5.64 -9.25
N MET A 219 -9.27 6.44 -8.68
CA MET A 219 -9.19 7.91 -8.68
C MET A 219 -9.61 8.42 -7.31
N GLY A 220 -8.95 9.46 -6.78
CA GLY A 220 -9.43 10.11 -5.57
C GLY A 220 -8.34 10.59 -4.63
N ILE A 221 -8.79 11.17 -3.52
CA ILE A 221 -7.93 11.76 -2.48
C ILE A 221 -7.92 10.85 -1.26
N GLY A 222 -6.72 10.44 -0.83
CA GLY A 222 -6.44 9.66 0.38
C GLY A 222 -5.14 10.10 1.03
N GLY A 223 -4.50 9.29 1.88
CA GLY A 223 -3.25 9.62 2.53
C GLY A 223 -2.04 9.53 1.59
N ALA A 224 -1.01 10.36 1.84
CA ALA A 224 0.20 10.36 1.02
C ALA A 224 1.08 9.14 1.29
N GLN A 225 1.17 8.72 2.54
CA GLN A 225 1.98 7.55 2.95
C GLN A 225 1.41 6.25 2.36
N GLU A 226 0.08 6.09 2.37
CA GLU A 226 -0.62 5.00 1.70
C GLU A 226 -0.35 5.00 0.18
N GLY A 227 -0.20 6.18 -0.41
CA GLY A 227 0.19 6.33 -1.81
C GLY A 227 1.55 5.71 -2.12
N VAL A 228 2.54 5.86 -1.23
CA VAL A 228 3.87 5.23 -1.38
C VAL A 228 3.78 3.71 -1.30
N LEU A 229 3.01 3.17 -0.35
CA LEU A 229 2.79 1.72 -0.22
C LEU A 229 2.08 1.14 -1.45
N ALA A 230 1.08 1.86 -1.97
CA ALA A 230 0.40 1.47 -3.20
C ALA A 230 1.35 1.49 -4.40
N ALA A 231 2.19 2.52 -4.53
CA ALA A 231 3.22 2.61 -5.55
C ALA A 231 4.22 1.45 -5.46
N ALA A 232 4.64 1.08 -4.23
CA ALA A 232 5.52 -0.06 -3.99
C ALA A 232 4.93 -1.37 -4.52
N ALA A 233 3.65 -1.61 -4.29
CA ALA A 233 2.93 -2.77 -4.83
C ALA A 233 2.85 -2.73 -6.37
N LEU A 234 2.41 -1.60 -6.93
CA LEU A 234 2.23 -1.42 -8.38
C LEU A 234 3.54 -1.58 -9.16
N ARG A 235 4.69 -1.18 -8.58
CA ARG A 235 6.03 -1.40 -9.15
C ARG A 235 6.28 -2.86 -9.52
N GLY A 236 5.84 -3.78 -8.70
CA GLY A 236 6.01 -5.21 -8.95
C GLY A 236 4.87 -5.83 -9.77
N MET A 237 3.69 -5.23 -9.75
CA MET A 237 2.50 -5.69 -10.48
C MET A 237 2.43 -5.11 -11.90
N GLY A 238 3.28 -4.12 -12.23
CA GLY A 238 3.33 -3.48 -13.55
C GLY A 238 2.26 -2.41 -13.77
N GLY A 239 1.51 -2.03 -12.74
CA GLY A 239 0.55 -0.93 -12.79
C GLY A 239 1.22 0.43 -12.82
N GLN A 240 0.43 1.46 -13.08
CA GLN A 240 0.86 2.85 -13.13
C GLN A 240 0.06 3.68 -12.15
N MET A 241 0.71 4.67 -11.54
CA MET A 241 0.05 5.61 -10.65
C MET A 241 0.72 6.98 -10.74
N GLN A 242 -0.09 8.02 -10.68
CA GLN A 242 0.35 9.37 -10.40
C GLN A 242 -0.25 9.82 -9.07
N GLY A 243 0.50 10.67 -8.36
CA GLY A 243 0.02 11.29 -7.14
C GLY A 243 0.50 12.72 -7.01
N ARG A 244 -0.27 13.58 -6.32
CA ARG A 244 0.02 14.97 -6.04
C ARG A 244 -0.42 15.35 -4.64
N LEU A 245 0.39 16.17 -3.93
CA LEU A 245 0.05 16.66 -2.61
C LEU A 245 -1.21 17.54 -2.66
N VAL A 246 -2.10 17.36 -1.69
CA VAL A 246 -3.28 18.19 -1.49
C VAL A 246 -3.11 18.96 -0.19
N VAL A 247 -2.57 20.17 -0.31
CA VAL A 247 -2.30 21.07 0.81
C VAL A 247 -3.55 21.90 1.10
N ARG A 248 -4.03 21.87 2.34
CA ARG A 248 -5.30 22.50 2.76
C ARG A 248 -5.10 23.78 3.57
N ASN A 249 -3.92 23.98 4.14
CA ASN A 249 -3.62 25.09 5.04
C ASN A 249 -2.10 25.34 5.11
N ALA A 250 -1.72 26.49 5.71
CA ALA A 250 -0.33 26.91 5.83
C ALA A 250 0.55 25.97 6.68
N GLU A 251 -0.01 25.22 7.62
CA GLU A 251 0.74 24.24 8.41
C GLU A 251 1.17 23.04 7.55
N GLU A 252 0.26 22.53 6.73
CA GLU A 252 0.56 21.46 5.77
C GLU A 252 1.56 21.90 4.70
N GLU A 253 1.44 23.16 4.23
CA GLU A 253 2.39 23.77 3.31
C GLU A 253 3.79 23.83 3.93
N SER A 254 3.91 24.33 5.16
CA SER A 254 5.19 24.39 5.88
C SER A 254 5.83 23.02 6.04
N LYS A 255 5.04 22.01 6.42
CA LYS A 255 5.51 20.62 6.55
C LYS A 255 6.02 20.06 5.21
N ALA A 256 5.35 20.36 4.11
CA ALA A 256 5.77 19.92 2.79
C ALA A 256 7.08 20.58 2.38
N ILE A 257 7.21 21.90 2.59
CA ILE A 257 8.43 22.67 2.28
C ILE A 257 9.62 22.19 3.13
N GLU A 258 9.42 21.95 4.41
CA GLU A 258 10.46 21.43 5.33
C GLU A 258 11.02 20.07 4.87
N LEU A 259 10.21 19.25 4.23
CA LEU A 259 10.61 17.97 3.63
C LEU A 259 11.14 18.12 2.18
N GLY A 260 11.26 19.36 1.67
CA GLY A 260 11.84 19.65 0.36
C GLY A 260 10.86 19.67 -0.80
N PHE A 261 9.55 19.61 -0.56
CA PHE A 261 8.51 19.70 -1.60
C PHE A 261 8.18 21.16 -1.90
N ASN A 262 9.05 21.83 -2.67
CA ASN A 262 8.88 23.26 -3.02
C ASN A 262 7.84 23.48 -4.14
N ASP A 263 7.61 22.51 -5.00
CA ASP A 263 6.53 22.51 -6.00
C ASP A 263 5.39 21.62 -5.54
N LEU A 264 4.39 22.22 -4.93
CA LEU A 264 3.21 21.50 -4.40
C LEU A 264 2.29 20.96 -5.49
N ASN A 265 2.42 21.45 -6.74
CA ASN A 265 1.66 20.95 -7.88
C ASN A 265 2.37 19.81 -8.62
N ARG A 266 3.59 19.45 -8.20
CA ARG A 266 4.35 18.36 -8.81
C ARG A 266 3.58 17.04 -8.72
N LYS A 267 3.52 16.34 -9.84
CA LYS A 267 3.05 14.95 -9.92
C LYS A 267 4.22 14.01 -9.71
N PHE A 268 3.98 12.96 -8.94
CA PHE A 268 4.92 11.89 -8.65
C PHE A 268 4.41 10.60 -9.26
N VAL A 269 5.29 9.82 -9.89
CA VAL A 269 4.97 8.50 -10.44
C VAL A 269 5.44 7.38 -9.52
N CYS A 270 5.00 6.14 -9.76
CA CYS A 270 5.38 4.98 -8.94
C CYS A 270 6.89 4.86 -8.72
N GLU A 271 7.68 5.10 -9.77
CA GLU A 271 9.13 4.96 -9.78
C GLU A 271 9.84 6.00 -8.89
N GLU A 272 9.23 7.16 -8.68
CA GLU A 272 9.75 8.21 -7.79
C GLU A 272 9.30 7.97 -6.35
N MET A 273 8.07 7.50 -6.14
CA MET A 273 7.53 7.23 -4.81
C MET A 273 8.14 6.00 -4.15
N ALA A 274 8.45 4.99 -4.97
CA ALA A 274 9.03 3.72 -4.53
C ALA A 274 10.12 3.28 -5.52
N TYR A 275 11.38 3.54 -5.18
CA TYR A 275 12.55 3.37 -6.04
C TYR A 275 13.31 2.07 -5.75
N GLY A 276 14.08 1.58 -6.75
CA GLY A 276 14.97 0.44 -6.61
C GLY A 276 14.26 -0.91 -6.55
N ASN A 277 14.88 -1.86 -5.86
CA ASN A 277 14.35 -3.19 -5.64
C ASN A 277 13.40 -3.19 -4.44
N ILE A 278 12.16 -3.55 -4.68
CA ILE A 278 11.09 -3.51 -3.67
C ILE A 278 10.51 -4.90 -3.47
N THR A 279 10.30 -5.24 -2.21
CA THR A 279 9.42 -6.31 -1.78
C THR A 279 8.22 -5.70 -1.07
N PHE A 280 7.02 -6.02 -1.52
CA PHE A 280 5.78 -5.61 -0.88
C PHE A 280 5.01 -6.85 -0.43
N ALA A 281 4.47 -6.82 0.78
CA ALA A 281 3.58 -7.85 1.30
C ALA A 281 2.30 -7.22 1.86
N ALA A 282 1.19 -7.90 1.65
CA ALA A 282 -0.10 -7.58 2.23
C ALA A 282 -0.77 -8.86 2.75
N THR A 283 -1.39 -8.80 3.92
CA THR A 283 -2.21 -9.91 4.43
C THR A 283 -3.62 -9.42 4.72
N GLY A 284 -4.63 -10.15 4.26
CA GLY A 284 -6.03 -9.87 4.55
C GLY A 284 -6.32 -10.01 6.05
N VAL A 285 -6.81 -8.96 6.68
CA VAL A 285 -7.30 -9.00 8.07
C VAL A 285 -8.76 -9.39 8.07
N THR A 286 -9.58 -8.73 7.25
CA THR A 286 -10.97 -9.12 6.98
C THR A 286 -11.12 -9.50 5.51
N TYR A 287 -12.18 -10.25 5.18
CA TYR A 287 -12.46 -10.63 3.79
C TYR A 287 -12.52 -9.39 2.88
N GLY A 288 -11.93 -9.52 1.70
CA GLY A 288 -11.98 -8.47 0.68
C GLY A 288 -11.73 -9.00 -0.73
N PRO A 289 -11.97 -8.20 -1.78
CA PRO A 289 -11.77 -8.61 -3.16
C PRO A 289 -10.30 -8.83 -3.53
N LEU A 290 -9.37 -8.25 -2.77
CA LEU A 290 -7.94 -8.45 -2.98
C LEU A 290 -7.46 -9.74 -2.31
N LEU A 291 -7.80 -9.94 -1.04
CA LEU A 291 -7.36 -11.04 -0.19
C LEU A 291 -8.53 -11.56 0.67
N GLU A 292 -8.55 -12.87 0.92
CA GLU A 292 -9.37 -13.45 1.97
C GLU A 292 -8.87 -12.92 3.33
N GLY A 293 -9.79 -12.70 4.27
CA GLY A 293 -9.43 -12.35 5.64
C GLY A 293 -8.85 -13.52 6.43
N VAL A 294 -8.35 -13.22 7.61
CA VAL A 294 -7.94 -14.27 8.56
C VAL A 294 -9.17 -15.08 8.99
N HIS A 295 -9.05 -16.39 8.92
CA HIS A 295 -10.04 -17.31 9.48
C HIS A 295 -9.47 -18.01 10.71
N ILE A 296 -10.09 -17.78 11.88
CA ILE A 296 -9.66 -18.36 13.16
C ILE A 296 -10.63 -19.45 13.57
N SER A 297 -10.11 -20.66 13.79
CA SER A 297 -10.76 -21.75 14.49
C SER A 297 -10.10 -21.98 15.85
N ASN A 298 -10.59 -22.94 16.65
CA ASN A 298 -10.09 -23.16 18.02
C ASN A 298 -8.58 -23.38 18.13
N GLU A 299 -7.97 -24.01 17.13
CA GLU A 299 -6.54 -24.40 17.17
C GLU A 299 -5.72 -23.89 15.97
N LEU A 300 -6.36 -23.18 15.03
CA LEU A 300 -5.74 -22.81 13.75
C LEU A 300 -6.18 -21.42 13.32
N ALA A 301 -5.22 -20.59 12.90
CA ALA A 301 -5.48 -19.40 12.09
C ALA A 301 -5.05 -19.67 10.64
N ILE A 302 -5.90 -19.29 9.69
CA ILE A 302 -5.58 -19.35 8.26
C ILE A 302 -5.47 -17.92 7.76
N THR A 303 -4.37 -17.61 7.08
CA THR A 303 -4.09 -16.31 6.47
C THR A 303 -4.10 -16.41 4.95
N HIS A 304 -4.36 -15.30 4.29
CA HIS A 304 -4.20 -15.15 2.86
C HIS A 304 -3.42 -13.87 2.57
N SER A 305 -2.26 -14.04 1.95
CA SER A 305 -1.29 -12.96 1.76
C SER A 305 -0.91 -12.82 0.29
N LEU A 306 -0.60 -11.60 -0.11
CA LEU A 306 0.02 -11.25 -1.37
C LEU A 306 1.47 -10.84 -1.11
N VAL A 307 2.42 -11.36 -1.86
CA VAL A 307 3.79 -10.85 -1.89
C VAL A 307 4.22 -10.56 -3.32
N VAL A 308 4.82 -9.39 -3.50
CA VAL A 308 5.24 -8.87 -4.81
C VAL A 308 6.71 -8.45 -4.74
N ARG A 309 7.48 -8.76 -5.79
CA ARG A 309 8.86 -8.30 -5.93
C ARG A 309 9.02 -7.52 -7.24
N SER A 310 9.46 -6.26 -7.13
CA SER A 310 9.60 -5.38 -8.30
C SER A 310 10.71 -5.84 -9.25
N GLN A 311 11.82 -6.37 -8.73
CA GLN A 311 12.97 -6.83 -9.52
C GLN A 311 12.62 -7.97 -10.48
N THR A 312 11.80 -8.91 -10.03
CA THR A 312 11.41 -10.10 -10.80
C THR A 312 10.04 -10.00 -11.40
N LYS A 313 9.29 -8.93 -11.07
CA LYS A 313 7.88 -8.73 -11.42
C LYS A 313 7.02 -9.95 -11.09
N THR A 314 7.36 -10.62 -9.98
CA THR A 314 6.63 -11.80 -9.53
C THR A 314 5.65 -11.44 -8.45
N MET A 315 4.43 -11.94 -8.59
CA MET A 315 3.35 -11.84 -7.63
C MET A 315 3.01 -13.26 -7.16
N ARG A 316 2.83 -13.44 -5.86
CA ARG A 316 2.41 -14.72 -5.27
C ARG A 316 1.32 -14.49 -4.26
N TYR A 317 0.32 -15.37 -4.29
CA TYR A 317 -0.64 -15.53 -3.22
C TYR A 317 -0.22 -16.69 -2.33
N ILE A 318 -0.22 -16.47 -1.02
CA ILE A 318 0.24 -17.43 -0.03
C ILE A 318 -0.89 -17.66 0.95
N LYS A 319 -1.27 -18.92 1.14
CA LYS A 319 -2.20 -19.34 2.18
C LYS A 319 -1.40 -19.98 3.31
N GLY A 320 -1.40 -19.32 4.48
CA GLY A 320 -0.69 -19.75 5.67
C GLY A 320 -1.63 -20.51 6.62
N TYR A 321 -1.11 -21.54 7.30
CA TYR A 321 -1.83 -22.31 8.34
C TYR A 321 -1.01 -22.23 9.62
N HIS A 322 -1.51 -21.53 10.62
CA HIS A 322 -0.81 -21.19 11.85
C HIS A 322 -1.46 -21.90 13.04
N PRO A 323 -0.84 -22.94 13.65
CA PRO A 323 -1.32 -23.51 14.89
C PRO A 323 -1.41 -22.46 16.00
N LEU A 324 -2.56 -22.35 16.64
CA LEU A 324 -2.79 -21.52 17.82
C LEU A 324 -2.62 -22.39 19.06
N LYS A 325 -1.52 -22.24 19.75
CA LYS A 325 -1.27 -22.91 21.03
C LYS A 325 -1.49 -21.96 22.20
#